data_c090e2496bc4c337f954e4c186f7c3a3
#
_entry.id   c090e2496bc4c337f954e4c186f7c3a3
#
_cell.length_a   1.000
_cell.length_b   1.000
_cell.length_c   1.000
_cell.angle_alpha   90.00
_cell.angle_beta   90.00
_cell.angle_gamma   90.00
#
_symmetry.space_group_name_H-M   'P 1'
#
loop_
_entity.id
_entity.type
_entity.pdbx_description
1 polymer ?
#
loop_
_entity_poly.entity_id
_entity_poly.type
_entity_poly.pdbx_seq_one_letter_code
_entity_poly.pdbx_strand_id
1 'polypeptide(L)'
;MGFPEGFLWGGATAANQIEGAYAEDSKGLSVQDVLPGGVVKPASAGPTPDNLKLEAIDFYHRYQEDIALFAEMGFKVFRLSIAWSRIFPRGDEAEPNAAGLAFYDRVIDELLVHNIVPLVTLSHYELPLHLAQEYGGWTNRKLIGFYENFAQTVFEYFRGRVQYWLTFNEINSILHFPILAGIMNTTDKQSLYQAIHHELVASARVTKIAHEVDATNKIGCMILAMPRYPLTPNPDDVWAALDAAHDDFTFGDVHCRGTYPGYFLRKLREAGIELDITEQDRIDLRNTVDFVSFSYYMSVCESATDTTRGPGNLIGGVPNPTLAASQWGWQIDPVGLRIILNEYWDRWQKPLFIVENGLGARDELVDGTVADDYRISYMNDHLVQVGEALSDGVEVLGYTSWGCIDLVSMSTAEMSKRYGFIYVDRNDDGSGTLQRYRKKSFYWYKDVIASNGATLTP
;
A
#
# COMPACT_ATOMS: atom_id res chain seq x y z
N MET A 1 28.00 -6.76 1.75
CA MET A 1 26.68 -6.17 2.04
C MET A 1 25.96 -7.11 2.98
N GLY A 2 25.54 -6.71 4.16
CA GLY A 2 24.91 -7.60 5.14
C GLY A 2 23.57 -7.04 5.61
N PHE A 3 22.49 -7.76 5.31
CA PHE A 3 21.21 -7.48 5.95
C PHE A 3 21.24 -7.96 7.40
N PRO A 4 20.56 -7.29 8.34
CA PRO A 4 20.57 -7.69 9.74
C PRO A 4 19.95 -9.08 9.92
N GLU A 5 20.39 -9.79 10.97
CA GLU A 5 19.71 -11.02 11.40
C GLU A 5 18.26 -10.70 11.75
N GLY A 6 17.32 -11.53 11.31
CA GLY A 6 15.90 -11.30 11.53
C GLY A 6 15.25 -10.30 10.56
N PHE A 7 15.95 -9.86 9.51
CA PHE A 7 15.34 -9.02 8.46
C PHE A 7 14.13 -9.71 7.85
N LEU A 8 13.00 -8.99 7.78
CA LEU A 8 11.71 -9.53 7.35
C LEU A 8 11.60 -9.49 5.82
N TRP A 9 12.03 -10.58 5.18
CA TRP A 9 11.87 -10.80 3.75
C TRP A 9 10.49 -11.35 3.41
N GLY A 10 9.82 -10.81 2.38
CA GLY A 10 8.53 -11.37 2.00
C GLY A 10 7.89 -10.73 0.78
N GLY A 11 6.57 -10.83 0.75
CA GLY A 11 5.74 -10.26 -0.29
C GLY A 11 4.49 -9.59 0.25
N ALA A 12 3.84 -8.81 -0.61
CA ALA A 12 2.68 -7.99 -0.28
C ALA A 12 1.58 -8.16 -1.32
N THR A 13 0.34 -8.12 -0.84
CA THR A 13 -0.89 -8.12 -1.66
C THR A 13 -1.96 -7.23 -1.02
N ALA A 14 -3.05 -7.00 -1.74
CA ALA A 14 -4.26 -6.34 -1.23
C ALA A 14 -5.48 -7.22 -1.47
N ALA A 15 -6.40 -7.27 -0.51
CA ALA A 15 -7.59 -8.11 -0.56
C ALA A 15 -8.39 -7.94 -1.84
N ASN A 16 -8.70 -6.69 -2.24
CA ASN A 16 -9.47 -6.40 -3.45
C ASN A 16 -8.81 -6.84 -4.76
N GLN A 17 -7.49 -7.08 -4.76
CA GLN A 17 -6.74 -7.43 -5.96
C GLN A 17 -6.50 -8.93 -6.09
N ILE A 18 -6.71 -9.70 -5.00
CA ILE A 18 -6.44 -11.15 -4.99
C ILE A 18 -7.61 -12.01 -4.56
N GLU A 19 -8.45 -11.58 -3.61
CA GLU A 19 -9.42 -12.47 -2.95
C GLU A 19 -10.51 -12.97 -3.87
N GLY A 20 -11.20 -12.09 -4.56
CA GLY A 20 -12.45 -12.43 -5.22
C GLY A 20 -13.58 -12.69 -4.23
N ALA A 21 -14.46 -13.65 -4.53
CA ALA A 21 -15.59 -14.04 -3.66
C ALA A 21 -16.38 -12.83 -3.14
N TYR A 22 -16.61 -11.83 -4.01
CA TYR A 22 -17.16 -10.51 -3.64
C TYR A 22 -18.58 -10.57 -3.05
N ALA A 23 -19.33 -11.62 -3.34
CA ALA A 23 -20.70 -11.83 -2.88
C ALA A 23 -20.85 -13.04 -1.94
N GLU A 24 -19.73 -13.65 -1.49
CA GLU A 24 -19.76 -14.82 -0.62
C GLU A 24 -19.69 -14.43 0.86
N ASP A 25 -20.22 -15.32 1.71
CA ASP A 25 -20.19 -15.20 3.18
C ASP A 25 -20.69 -13.83 3.68
N SER A 26 -21.72 -13.29 3.00
CA SER A 26 -22.33 -12.01 3.34
C SER A 26 -21.39 -10.81 3.28
N LYS A 27 -20.31 -10.88 2.51
CA LYS A 27 -19.45 -9.71 2.24
C LYS A 27 -20.29 -8.59 1.63
N GLY A 28 -20.16 -7.39 2.15
CA GLY A 28 -20.73 -6.19 1.54
C GLY A 28 -19.88 -5.69 0.36
N LEU A 29 -20.47 -4.80 -0.44
CA LEU A 29 -19.74 -4.14 -1.51
C LEU A 29 -18.75 -3.10 -0.95
N SER A 30 -17.60 -3.00 -1.58
CA SER A 30 -16.63 -1.93 -1.39
C SER A 30 -16.60 -0.99 -2.60
N VAL A 31 -15.92 0.13 -2.47
CA VAL A 31 -15.68 1.06 -3.60
C VAL A 31 -14.93 0.38 -4.74
N GLN A 32 -14.16 -0.67 -4.47
CA GLN A 32 -13.41 -1.42 -5.49
C GLN A 32 -14.32 -2.28 -6.36
N ASP A 33 -15.43 -2.75 -5.82
CA ASP A 33 -16.39 -3.60 -6.54
C ASP A 33 -17.15 -2.82 -7.63
N VAL A 34 -17.09 -1.49 -7.60
CA VAL A 34 -17.68 -0.59 -8.60
C VAL A 34 -16.65 0.17 -9.46
N LEU A 35 -15.39 -0.28 -9.47
CA LEU A 35 -14.29 0.29 -10.26
C LEU A 35 -13.77 -0.71 -11.31
N PRO A 36 -14.56 -1.03 -12.36
CA PRO A 36 -14.17 -2.02 -13.37
C PRO A 36 -12.95 -1.61 -14.21
N GLY A 37 -12.67 -0.32 -14.30
CA GLY A 37 -11.49 0.21 -15.01
C GLY A 37 -10.42 0.77 -14.09
N GLY A 38 -10.41 0.38 -12.80
CA GLY A 38 -9.50 0.93 -11.80
C GLY A 38 -9.80 2.40 -11.49
N VAL A 39 -8.81 3.09 -10.92
CA VAL A 39 -8.96 4.51 -10.52
C VAL A 39 -8.92 5.49 -11.69
N VAL A 40 -8.51 5.03 -12.88
CA VAL A 40 -8.39 5.87 -14.08
C VAL A 40 -9.69 6.01 -14.86
N LYS A 41 -10.74 5.24 -14.50
CA LYS A 41 -12.06 5.32 -15.12
C LYS A 41 -13.14 5.63 -14.09
N PRO A 42 -14.28 6.19 -14.51
CA PRO A 42 -15.41 6.44 -13.62
C PRO A 42 -15.93 5.15 -12.97
N ALA A 43 -16.48 5.29 -11.76
CA ALA A 43 -17.18 4.19 -11.09
C ALA A 43 -18.47 3.82 -11.83
N SER A 44 -18.82 2.53 -11.79
CA SER A 44 -20.11 2.00 -12.23
C SER A 44 -21.17 2.15 -11.13
N ALA A 45 -22.45 2.03 -11.50
CA ALA A 45 -23.55 2.09 -10.53
C ALA A 45 -23.60 0.88 -9.57
N GLY A 46 -22.96 -0.22 -9.94
CA GLY A 46 -22.85 -1.46 -9.18
C GLY A 46 -21.81 -2.38 -9.81
N PRO A 47 -21.57 -3.58 -9.24
CA PRO A 47 -20.66 -4.55 -9.80
C PRO A 47 -21.00 -4.91 -11.25
N THR A 48 -20.01 -4.95 -12.11
CA THR A 48 -20.16 -5.28 -13.54
C THR A 48 -19.24 -6.46 -13.91
N PRO A 49 -19.63 -7.35 -14.84
CA PRO A 49 -18.87 -8.56 -15.16
C PRO A 49 -17.44 -8.30 -15.67
N ASP A 50 -17.15 -7.10 -16.16
CA ASP A 50 -15.83 -6.69 -16.63
C ASP A 50 -14.93 -6.21 -15.48
N ASN A 51 -15.41 -6.16 -14.25
CA ASN A 51 -14.57 -5.89 -13.10
C ASN A 51 -13.84 -7.15 -12.64
N LEU A 52 -12.59 -7.31 -13.06
CA LEU A 52 -11.79 -8.50 -12.73
C LEU A 52 -11.62 -8.72 -11.22
N LYS A 53 -11.74 -7.66 -10.39
CA LYS A 53 -11.59 -7.75 -8.94
C LYS A 53 -12.70 -8.57 -8.27
N LEU A 54 -13.85 -8.74 -8.92
CA LEU A 54 -14.95 -9.52 -8.34
C LEU A 54 -14.61 -11.00 -8.14
N GLU A 55 -13.74 -11.54 -8.98
CA GLU A 55 -13.16 -12.88 -8.86
C GLU A 55 -11.66 -12.85 -8.54
N ALA A 56 -10.98 -11.79 -8.97
CA ALA A 56 -9.54 -11.56 -8.82
C ALA A 56 -8.72 -12.80 -9.24
N ILE A 57 -7.88 -13.31 -8.35
CA ILE A 57 -7.15 -14.57 -8.58
C ILE A 57 -7.69 -15.74 -7.75
N ASP A 58 -8.88 -15.54 -7.17
CA ASP A 58 -9.57 -16.54 -6.34
C ASP A 58 -8.76 -16.97 -5.10
N PHE A 59 -8.04 -16.04 -4.49
CA PHE A 59 -7.28 -16.30 -3.26
C PHE A 59 -8.21 -16.79 -2.12
N TYR A 60 -9.46 -16.33 -2.10
CA TYR A 60 -10.44 -16.72 -1.08
C TYR A 60 -10.56 -18.25 -0.96
N HIS A 61 -10.56 -18.98 -2.09
CA HIS A 61 -10.63 -20.43 -2.11
C HIS A 61 -9.27 -21.13 -2.21
N ARG A 62 -8.22 -20.41 -2.64
CA ARG A 62 -6.88 -20.95 -2.93
C ARG A 62 -5.78 -20.50 -2.00
N TYR A 63 -6.10 -19.82 -0.91
CA TYR A 63 -5.10 -19.25 0.01
C TYR A 63 -4.07 -20.27 0.51
N GLN A 64 -4.47 -21.53 0.73
CA GLN A 64 -3.55 -22.60 1.16
C GLN A 64 -2.50 -22.91 0.09
N GLU A 65 -2.91 -23.01 -1.18
CA GLU A 65 -2.00 -23.22 -2.30
C GLU A 65 -1.01 -22.05 -2.43
N ASP A 66 -1.53 -20.83 -2.36
CA ASP A 66 -0.73 -19.62 -2.54
C ASP A 66 0.25 -19.43 -1.35
N ILE A 67 -0.19 -19.64 -0.11
CA ILE A 67 0.67 -19.55 1.07
C ILE A 67 1.74 -20.65 1.07
N ALA A 68 1.43 -21.87 0.60
CA ALA A 68 2.44 -22.91 0.44
C ALA A 68 3.55 -22.50 -0.55
N LEU A 69 3.21 -21.78 -1.63
CA LEU A 69 4.20 -21.22 -2.56
C LEU A 69 5.05 -20.12 -1.92
N PHE A 70 4.46 -19.27 -1.07
CA PHE A 70 5.20 -18.26 -0.31
C PHE A 70 6.16 -18.91 0.69
N ALA A 71 5.73 -19.96 1.37
CA ALA A 71 6.57 -20.76 2.26
C ALA A 71 7.72 -21.44 1.52
N GLU A 72 7.47 -22.01 0.34
CA GLU A 72 8.49 -22.58 -0.54
C GLU A 72 9.55 -21.54 -0.94
N MET A 73 9.12 -20.28 -1.19
CA MET A 73 10.01 -19.16 -1.50
C MET A 73 10.81 -18.70 -0.28
N GLY A 74 10.40 -19.11 0.93
CA GLY A 74 11.09 -18.82 2.17
C GLY A 74 10.67 -17.52 2.85
N PHE A 75 9.47 -17.02 2.56
CA PHE A 75 8.96 -15.79 3.19
C PHE A 75 9.04 -15.85 4.71
N LYS A 76 9.48 -14.74 5.30
CA LYS A 76 9.48 -14.49 6.75
C LYS A 76 8.27 -13.65 7.17
N VAL A 77 7.77 -12.82 6.26
CA VAL A 77 6.61 -11.97 6.45
C VAL A 77 5.73 -12.01 5.20
N PHE A 78 4.42 -11.94 5.39
CA PHE A 78 3.48 -11.72 4.29
C PHE A 78 2.56 -10.56 4.66
N ARG A 79 2.54 -9.53 3.80
CA ARG A 79 1.62 -8.41 3.95
C ARG A 79 0.33 -8.68 3.20
N LEU A 80 -0.78 -8.63 3.94
CA LEU A 80 -2.13 -8.73 3.41
C LEU A 80 -2.98 -7.57 3.94
N SER A 81 -4.13 -7.33 3.33
CA SER A 81 -5.14 -6.45 3.90
C SER A 81 -6.38 -7.23 4.33
N ILE A 82 -7.15 -6.67 5.24
CA ILE A 82 -8.47 -7.19 5.62
C ILE A 82 -9.53 -6.31 4.95
N ALA A 83 -10.37 -6.91 4.09
CA ALA A 83 -11.49 -6.21 3.49
C ALA A 83 -12.49 -5.80 4.57
N TRP A 84 -12.59 -4.49 4.86
CA TRP A 84 -13.50 -3.95 5.86
C TRP A 84 -14.94 -4.44 5.61
N SER A 85 -15.41 -4.40 4.36
CA SER A 85 -16.74 -4.84 3.99
C SER A 85 -16.98 -6.36 4.13
N ARG A 86 -15.95 -7.16 4.37
CA ARG A 86 -16.09 -8.58 4.73
C ARG A 86 -16.37 -8.76 6.22
N ILE A 87 -15.83 -7.87 7.05
CA ILE A 87 -16.01 -7.88 8.51
C ILE A 87 -17.26 -7.09 8.92
N PHE A 88 -17.50 -5.93 8.33
CA PHE A 88 -18.68 -5.10 8.50
C PHE A 88 -19.23 -4.78 7.11
N PRO A 89 -20.22 -5.54 6.61
CA PRO A 89 -20.70 -5.45 5.24
C PRO A 89 -21.15 -4.06 4.79
N ARG A 90 -21.72 -3.26 5.67
CA ARG A 90 -22.09 -1.86 5.43
C ARG A 90 -21.06 -0.89 5.99
N GLY A 91 -20.27 -1.32 6.97
CA GLY A 91 -19.26 -0.54 7.68
C GLY A 91 -19.77 0.20 8.93
N ASP A 92 -21.09 0.33 9.11
CA ASP A 92 -21.75 1.04 10.22
C ASP A 92 -22.51 0.12 11.18
N GLU A 93 -22.38 -1.20 11.03
CA GLU A 93 -22.99 -2.17 11.95
C GLU A 93 -22.29 -2.16 13.32
N ALA A 94 -23.06 -2.56 14.35
CA ALA A 94 -22.52 -2.74 15.70
C ALA A 94 -21.78 -4.08 15.86
N GLU A 95 -22.21 -5.12 15.13
CA GLU A 95 -21.68 -6.48 15.26
C GLU A 95 -20.99 -6.92 13.97
N PRO A 96 -19.84 -7.62 14.07
CA PRO A 96 -19.11 -8.07 12.91
C PRO A 96 -19.75 -9.30 12.24
N ASN A 97 -19.48 -9.49 10.96
CA ASN A 97 -19.79 -10.69 10.23
C ASN A 97 -18.83 -11.83 10.64
N ALA A 98 -19.36 -12.83 11.34
CA ALA A 98 -18.59 -13.96 11.84
C ALA A 98 -17.93 -14.79 10.72
N ALA A 99 -18.57 -14.91 9.54
CA ALA A 99 -18.00 -15.65 8.41
C ALA A 99 -16.78 -14.93 7.82
N GLY A 100 -16.81 -13.59 7.76
CA GLY A 100 -15.66 -12.80 7.34
C GLY A 100 -14.47 -12.93 8.29
N LEU A 101 -14.71 -12.87 9.61
CA LEU A 101 -13.66 -13.12 10.60
C LEU A 101 -13.08 -14.53 10.46
N ALA A 102 -13.93 -15.56 10.31
CA ALA A 102 -13.50 -16.94 10.16
C ALA A 102 -12.67 -17.18 8.88
N PHE A 103 -12.87 -16.41 7.81
CA PHE A 103 -12.01 -16.47 6.63
C PHE A 103 -10.59 -16.03 6.97
N TYR A 104 -10.42 -14.84 7.53
CA TYR A 104 -9.09 -14.34 7.90
C TYR A 104 -8.45 -15.14 9.03
N ASP A 105 -9.26 -15.76 9.91
CA ASP A 105 -8.78 -16.71 10.90
C ASP A 105 -7.99 -17.85 10.27
N ARG A 106 -8.59 -18.48 9.24
CA ARG A 106 -7.93 -19.56 8.48
C ARG A 106 -6.69 -19.08 7.72
N VAL A 107 -6.72 -17.89 7.13
CA VAL A 107 -5.57 -17.33 6.39
C VAL A 107 -4.40 -17.05 7.33
N ILE A 108 -4.66 -16.44 8.50
CA ILE A 108 -3.63 -16.12 9.49
C ILE A 108 -3.05 -17.39 10.10
N ASP A 109 -3.88 -18.36 10.44
CA ASP A 109 -3.43 -19.64 10.98
C ASP A 109 -2.53 -20.38 9.95
N GLU A 110 -2.89 -20.38 8.67
CA GLU A 110 -2.08 -20.99 7.61
C GLU A 110 -0.71 -20.30 7.49
N LEU A 111 -0.65 -18.97 7.58
CA LEU A 111 0.64 -18.25 7.61
C LEU A 111 1.50 -18.66 8.79
N LEU A 112 0.90 -18.74 9.99
CA LEU A 112 1.61 -19.12 11.21
C LEU A 112 2.10 -20.56 11.19
N VAL A 113 1.35 -21.50 10.61
CA VAL A 113 1.78 -22.90 10.39
C VAL A 113 3.08 -22.95 9.59
N HIS A 114 3.26 -22.04 8.65
CA HIS A 114 4.46 -21.90 7.83
C HIS A 114 5.54 -20.98 8.43
N ASN A 115 5.38 -20.50 9.67
CA ASN A 115 6.25 -19.52 10.32
C ASN A 115 6.41 -18.21 9.52
N ILE A 116 5.36 -17.79 8.82
CA ILE A 116 5.30 -16.52 8.11
C ILE A 116 4.57 -15.51 9.01
N VAL A 117 5.25 -14.41 9.35
CA VAL A 117 4.69 -13.34 10.17
C VAL A 117 3.62 -12.59 9.36
N PRO A 118 2.37 -12.48 9.86
CA PRO A 118 1.37 -11.62 9.22
C PRO A 118 1.69 -10.14 9.46
N LEU A 119 1.71 -9.34 8.40
CA LEU A 119 1.70 -7.88 8.44
C LEU A 119 0.37 -7.42 7.84
N VAL A 120 -0.53 -6.89 8.65
CA VAL A 120 -1.92 -6.63 8.26
C VAL A 120 -2.17 -5.16 8.02
N THR A 121 -2.66 -4.82 6.83
CA THR A 121 -3.19 -3.49 6.51
C THR A 121 -4.70 -3.46 6.81
N LEU A 122 -5.15 -2.55 7.66
CA LEU A 122 -6.56 -2.42 8.04
C LEU A 122 -7.41 -1.87 6.90
N SER A 123 -6.94 -0.83 6.19
CA SER A 123 -7.65 -0.23 5.07
C SER A 123 -6.75 -0.12 3.85
N HIS A 124 -7.06 -0.89 2.79
CA HIS A 124 -6.32 -0.87 1.52
C HIS A 124 -7.24 -0.50 0.37
N TYR A 125 -7.74 0.75 0.40
CA TYR A 125 -8.60 1.31 -0.66
C TYR A 125 -9.99 0.66 -0.79
N GLU A 126 -10.44 -0.09 0.22
CA GLU A 126 -11.67 -0.87 0.21
C GLU A 126 -12.71 -0.35 1.19
N LEU A 127 -12.98 0.95 1.15
CA LEU A 127 -14.06 1.49 1.97
C LEU A 127 -15.39 0.78 1.62
N PRO A 128 -16.19 0.31 2.60
CA PRO A 128 -17.55 -0.18 2.34
C PRO A 128 -18.34 0.81 1.51
N LEU A 129 -18.92 0.35 0.40
CA LEU A 129 -19.60 1.21 -0.57
C LEU A 129 -20.76 1.99 0.08
N HIS A 130 -21.45 1.39 1.04
CA HIS A 130 -22.48 2.05 1.82
C HIS A 130 -21.96 3.31 2.55
N LEU A 131 -20.76 3.26 3.13
CA LEU A 131 -20.18 4.44 3.78
C LEU A 131 -19.85 5.56 2.80
N ALA A 132 -19.45 5.20 1.58
CA ALA A 132 -19.25 6.19 0.51
C ALA A 132 -20.57 6.84 0.06
N GLN A 133 -21.63 6.04 -0.08
CA GLN A 133 -22.95 6.49 -0.59
C GLN A 133 -23.75 7.27 0.45
N GLU A 134 -23.85 6.77 1.69
CA GLU A 134 -24.68 7.37 2.73
C GLU A 134 -23.98 8.51 3.48
N TYR A 135 -22.65 8.41 3.65
CA TYR A 135 -21.90 9.36 4.47
C TYR A 135 -20.95 10.25 3.65
N GLY A 136 -20.75 9.96 2.36
CA GLY A 136 -19.79 10.69 1.53
C GLY A 136 -18.32 10.31 1.82
N GLY A 137 -18.09 9.09 2.30
CA GLY A 137 -16.77 8.60 2.63
C GLY A 137 -16.12 9.40 3.76
N TRP A 138 -14.81 9.52 3.74
CA TRP A 138 -14.04 10.18 4.79
C TRP A 138 -14.29 11.68 4.96
N THR A 139 -15.11 12.31 4.10
CA THR A 139 -15.58 13.69 4.37
C THR A 139 -16.44 13.77 5.63
N ASN A 140 -17.04 12.66 6.07
CA ASN A 140 -17.90 12.60 7.24
C ASN A 140 -17.14 12.08 8.48
N ARG A 141 -17.12 12.89 9.53
CA ARG A 141 -16.44 12.58 10.79
C ARG A 141 -16.89 11.26 11.46
N LYS A 142 -18.11 10.79 11.19
CA LYS A 142 -18.63 9.53 11.75
C LYS A 142 -17.78 8.32 11.35
N LEU A 143 -17.10 8.38 10.21
CA LEU A 143 -16.22 7.30 9.76
C LEU A 143 -15.10 7.01 10.75
N ILE A 144 -14.66 7.99 11.53
CA ILE A 144 -13.66 7.76 12.59
C ILE A 144 -14.17 6.68 13.55
N GLY A 145 -15.40 6.81 14.07
CA GLY A 145 -15.97 5.82 15.00
C GLY A 145 -16.27 4.46 14.36
N PHE A 146 -16.69 4.44 13.09
CA PHE A 146 -16.90 3.17 12.38
C PHE A 146 -15.58 2.44 12.14
N TYR A 147 -14.52 3.18 11.83
CA TYR A 147 -13.19 2.62 11.65
C TYR A 147 -12.58 2.13 12.98
N GLU A 148 -12.79 2.86 14.08
CA GLU A 148 -12.41 2.42 15.42
C GLU A 148 -13.07 1.08 15.77
N ASN A 149 -14.38 0.93 15.53
CA ASN A 149 -15.11 -0.32 15.77
C ASN A 149 -14.53 -1.49 14.95
N PHE A 150 -14.29 -1.27 13.67
CA PHE A 150 -13.66 -2.26 12.79
C PHE A 150 -12.26 -2.65 13.29
N ALA A 151 -11.40 -1.68 13.55
CA ALA A 151 -10.03 -1.91 13.95
C ALA A 151 -9.95 -2.61 15.31
N GLN A 152 -10.73 -2.18 16.30
CA GLN A 152 -10.79 -2.82 17.61
C GLN A 152 -11.23 -4.27 17.50
N THR A 153 -12.28 -4.56 16.74
CA THR A 153 -12.76 -5.94 16.49
C THR A 153 -11.64 -6.82 15.95
N VAL A 154 -10.90 -6.32 14.98
CA VAL A 154 -9.82 -7.07 14.33
C VAL A 154 -8.63 -7.25 15.27
N PHE A 155 -8.23 -6.23 16.03
CA PHE A 155 -7.15 -6.34 17.02
C PHE A 155 -7.48 -7.34 18.15
N GLU A 156 -8.70 -7.31 18.66
CA GLU A 156 -9.15 -8.23 19.71
C GLU A 156 -9.22 -9.67 19.19
N TYR A 157 -9.74 -9.87 17.99
CA TYR A 157 -9.91 -11.20 17.40
C TYR A 157 -8.56 -11.87 17.08
N PHE A 158 -7.58 -11.12 16.59
CA PHE A 158 -6.25 -11.63 16.21
C PHE A 158 -5.17 -11.40 17.27
N ARG A 159 -5.56 -11.02 18.48
CA ARG A 159 -4.64 -10.76 19.59
C ARG A 159 -3.67 -11.94 19.81
N GLY A 160 -2.38 -11.60 19.91
CA GLY A 160 -1.29 -12.57 20.10
C GLY A 160 -0.92 -13.38 18.85
N ARG A 161 -1.65 -13.23 17.72
CA ARG A 161 -1.34 -13.88 16.43
C ARG A 161 -0.82 -12.92 15.37
N VAL A 162 -1.28 -11.68 15.39
CA VAL A 162 -0.80 -10.61 14.50
C VAL A 162 -0.18 -9.52 15.38
N GLN A 163 1.06 -9.18 15.08
CA GLN A 163 1.80 -8.15 15.80
C GLN A 163 2.00 -6.87 14.99
N TYR A 164 2.13 -6.97 13.66
CA TYR A 164 2.42 -5.84 12.78
C TYR A 164 1.17 -5.39 12.04
N TRP A 165 0.86 -4.10 12.15
CA TRP A 165 -0.34 -3.51 11.59
C TRP A 165 -0.05 -2.20 10.88
N LEU A 166 -0.72 -1.96 9.75
CA LEU A 166 -0.74 -0.69 9.03
C LEU A 166 -2.15 -0.14 9.05
N THR A 167 -2.30 1.13 9.39
CA THR A 167 -3.63 1.75 9.51
C THR A 167 -4.30 1.96 8.16
N PHE A 168 -3.64 2.67 7.25
CA PHE A 168 -4.11 2.92 5.90
C PHE A 168 -3.02 2.61 4.90
N ASN A 169 -3.38 2.07 3.73
CA ASN A 169 -2.46 1.97 2.61
C ASN A 169 -2.29 3.33 1.94
N GLU A 170 -1.05 3.74 1.71
CA GLU A 170 -0.71 4.98 0.97
C GLU A 170 -1.65 6.13 1.31
N ILE A 171 -1.76 6.48 2.59
CA ILE A 171 -2.73 7.46 3.11
C ILE A 171 -2.67 8.81 2.36
N ASN A 172 -1.50 9.17 1.81
CA ASN A 172 -1.31 10.39 1.02
C ASN A 172 -1.91 10.29 -0.40
N SER A 173 -2.28 9.09 -0.87
CA SER A 173 -2.89 8.89 -2.18
C SER A 173 -4.26 9.58 -2.32
N ILE A 174 -4.93 9.87 -1.21
CA ILE A 174 -6.19 10.65 -1.17
C ILE A 174 -6.07 12.00 -1.88
N LEU A 175 -4.89 12.62 -1.88
CA LEU A 175 -4.61 13.86 -2.60
C LEU A 175 -4.78 13.72 -4.12
N HIS A 176 -4.58 12.52 -4.65
CA HIS A 176 -4.58 12.22 -6.09
C HIS A 176 -5.83 11.45 -6.51
N PHE A 177 -6.32 10.56 -5.67
CA PHE A 177 -7.45 9.65 -5.94
C PHE A 177 -8.47 9.66 -4.78
N PRO A 178 -9.26 10.72 -4.61
CA PRO A 178 -10.23 10.83 -3.50
C PRO A 178 -11.25 9.69 -3.45
N ILE A 179 -11.52 9.05 -4.59
CA ILE A 179 -12.43 7.89 -4.67
C ILE A 179 -11.97 6.71 -3.80
N LEU A 180 -10.65 6.57 -3.57
CA LEU A 180 -10.09 5.51 -2.71
C LEU A 180 -10.46 5.72 -1.23
N ALA A 181 -10.75 6.95 -0.85
CA ALA A 181 -11.29 7.34 0.45
C ALA A 181 -12.84 7.43 0.45
N GLY A 182 -13.50 6.87 -0.57
CA GLY A 182 -14.97 6.90 -0.73
C GLY A 182 -15.53 8.26 -1.10
N ILE A 183 -14.71 9.21 -1.54
CA ILE A 183 -15.15 10.55 -1.96
C ILE A 183 -15.52 10.48 -3.44
N MET A 184 -16.79 10.22 -3.72
CA MET A 184 -17.26 9.94 -5.08
C MET A 184 -17.88 11.17 -5.78
N ASN A 185 -18.33 12.16 -5.00
CA ASN A 185 -19.24 13.20 -5.50
C ASN A 185 -18.73 14.63 -5.34
N THR A 186 -17.52 14.85 -4.86
CA THR A 186 -16.98 16.20 -4.71
C THR A 186 -15.51 16.28 -5.14
N THR A 187 -15.16 17.42 -5.75
CA THR A 187 -13.77 17.82 -6.02
C THR A 187 -13.38 19.03 -5.17
N ASP A 188 -14.22 19.38 -4.18
CA ASP A 188 -13.99 20.50 -3.30
C ASP A 188 -12.79 20.27 -2.38
N LYS A 189 -11.82 21.19 -2.42
CA LYS A 189 -10.59 21.10 -1.64
C LYS A 189 -10.84 21.16 -0.13
N GLN A 190 -11.83 21.94 0.32
CA GLN A 190 -12.18 22.02 1.75
C GLN A 190 -12.57 20.64 2.28
N SER A 191 -13.49 19.95 1.58
CA SER A 191 -13.93 18.60 1.93
C SER A 191 -12.79 17.57 1.85
N LEU A 192 -11.92 17.68 0.85
CA LEU A 192 -10.77 16.79 0.69
C LEU A 192 -9.80 16.91 1.86
N TYR A 193 -9.40 18.12 2.24
CA TYR A 193 -8.47 18.32 3.35
C TYR A 193 -9.11 17.98 4.71
N GLN A 194 -10.42 18.16 4.85
CA GLN A 194 -11.15 17.69 6.02
C GLN A 194 -11.17 16.15 6.10
N ALA A 195 -11.31 15.46 4.98
CA ALA A 195 -11.23 14.00 4.93
C ALA A 195 -9.84 13.48 5.31
N ILE A 196 -8.77 14.13 4.84
CA ILE A 196 -7.39 13.85 5.26
C ILE A 196 -7.25 13.98 6.78
N HIS A 197 -7.81 15.05 7.35
CA HIS A 197 -7.81 15.23 8.81
C HIS A 197 -8.50 14.07 9.53
N HIS A 198 -9.66 13.63 9.03
CA HIS A 198 -10.40 12.52 9.64
C HIS A 198 -9.64 11.19 9.55
N GLU A 199 -8.98 10.87 8.43
CA GLU A 199 -8.14 9.67 8.31
C GLU A 199 -6.93 9.72 9.26
N LEU A 200 -6.26 10.87 9.40
CA LEU A 200 -5.14 11.04 10.32
C LEU A 200 -5.57 10.87 11.79
N VAL A 201 -6.72 11.44 12.17
CA VAL A 201 -7.29 11.25 13.51
C VAL A 201 -7.68 9.79 13.73
N ALA A 202 -8.34 9.14 12.77
CA ALA A 202 -8.70 7.74 12.84
C ALA A 202 -7.45 6.85 13.01
N SER A 203 -6.40 7.09 12.23
CA SER A 203 -5.13 6.39 12.35
C SER A 203 -4.51 6.53 13.75
N ALA A 204 -4.50 7.72 14.30
CA ALA A 204 -3.96 7.96 15.64
C ALA A 204 -4.77 7.27 16.75
N ARG A 205 -6.10 7.28 16.64
CA ARG A 205 -7.01 6.62 17.61
C ARG A 205 -6.86 5.11 17.56
N VAL A 206 -6.83 4.50 16.38
CA VAL A 206 -6.65 3.06 16.27
C VAL A 206 -5.24 2.62 16.68
N THR A 207 -4.23 3.47 16.54
CA THR A 207 -2.88 3.24 17.11
C THR A 207 -2.95 3.10 18.63
N LYS A 208 -3.67 3.99 19.30
CA LYS A 208 -3.90 3.89 20.76
C LYS A 208 -4.65 2.60 21.12
N ILE A 209 -5.77 2.32 20.43
CA ILE A 209 -6.58 1.12 20.68
C ILE A 209 -5.74 -0.15 20.52
N ALA A 210 -4.92 -0.22 19.48
CA ALA A 210 -4.05 -1.38 19.26
C ALA A 210 -3.10 -1.65 20.42
N HIS A 211 -2.47 -0.62 20.97
CA HIS A 211 -1.59 -0.74 22.14
C HIS A 211 -2.36 -1.07 23.44
N GLU A 212 -3.61 -0.60 23.56
CA GLU A 212 -4.49 -0.94 24.71
C GLU A 212 -4.96 -2.40 24.63
N VAL A 213 -5.24 -2.92 23.43
CA VAL A 213 -5.60 -4.34 23.21
C VAL A 213 -4.41 -5.26 23.49
N ASP A 214 -3.24 -4.92 22.94
CA ASP A 214 -2.01 -5.66 23.17
C ASP A 214 -0.79 -4.73 23.04
N ALA A 215 -0.06 -4.56 24.14
CA ALA A 215 1.12 -3.69 24.18
C ALA A 215 2.29 -4.17 23.28
N THR A 216 2.22 -5.39 22.76
CA THR A 216 3.22 -5.93 21.82
C THR A 216 2.92 -5.55 20.36
N ASN A 217 1.74 -5.04 20.07
CA ASN A 217 1.38 -4.56 18.74
C ASN A 217 2.34 -3.47 18.28
N LYS A 218 2.71 -3.55 17.00
CA LYS A 218 3.54 -2.59 16.27
C LYS A 218 2.72 -1.96 15.17
N ILE A 219 2.47 -0.66 15.29
CA ILE A 219 1.62 0.08 14.36
C ILE A 219 2.47 0.96 13.47
N GLY A 220 2.31 0.82 12.15
CA GLY A 220 2.96 1.64 11.14
C GLY A 220 1.96 2.53 10.40
N CYS A 221 2.42 3.72 10.00
CA CYS A 221 1.80 4.42 8.88
C CYS A 221 2.33 3.85 7.56
N MET A 222 1.59 4.03 6.48
CA MET A 222 2.05 3.62 5.17
C MET A 222 1.84 4.77 4.16
N ILE A 223 2.94 5.17 3.53
CA ILE A 223 3.04 6.35 2.68
C ILE A 223 3.44 5.91 1.28
N LEU A 224 2.82 6.46 0.25
CA LEU A 224 3.33 6.38 -1.11
C LEU A 224 4.57 7.30 -1.18
N ALA A 225 5.75 6.70 -1.35
CA ALA A 225 7.00 7.44 -1.43
C ALA A 225 7.43 7.65 -2.88
N MET A 226 7.63 8.90 -3.25
CA MET A 226 8.07 9.28 -4.58
C MET A 226 9.11 10.41 -4.48
N PRO A 227 10.42 10.08 -4.60
CA PRO A 227 11.46 11.11 -4.60
C PRO A 227 11.21 12.16 -5.66
N ARG A 228 11.35 13.42 -5.30
CA ARG A 228 11.15 14.56 -6.18
C ARG A 228 12.45 15.29 -6.38
N TYR A 229 13.03 15.15 -7.56
CA TYR A 229 14.26 15.84 -7.92
C TYR A 229 13.96 17.19 -8.56
N PRO A 230 14.80 18.23 -8.34
CA PRO A 230 14.73 19.42 -9.19
C PRO A 230 15.09 19.03 -10.64
N LEU A 231 14.33 19.51 -11.62
CA LEU A 231 14.62 19.25 -13.04
C LEU A 231 15.98 19.87 -13.41
N THR A 232 16.30 21.01 -12.83
CA THR A 232 17.57 21.71 -12.99
C THR A 232 18.09 22.21 -11.64
N PRO A 233 19.38 22.59 -11.53
CA PRO A 233 19.93 23.22 -10.33
C PRO A 233 19.45 24.67 -10.10
N ASN A 234 18.50 25.18 -10.91
CA ASN A 234 17.86 26.48 -10.65
C ASN A 234 17.18 26.47 -9.28
N PRO A 235 17.44 27.47 -8.40
CA PRO A 235 16.80 27.53 -7.09
C PRO A 235 15.26 27.44 -7.09
N ASP A 236 14.61 27.93 -8.15
CA ASP A 236 13.16 27.83 -8.29
C ASP A 236 12.70 26.36 -8.54
N ASP A 237 13.46 25.56 -9.30
CA ASP A 237 13.20 24.13 -9.48
C ASP A 237 13.50 23.35 -8.20
N VAL A 238 14.57 23.73 -7.47
CA VAL A 238 14.91 23.14 -6.16
C VAL A 238 13.79 23.39 -5.15
N TRP A 239 13.25 24.61 -5.14
CA TRP A 239 12.11 24.95 -4.29
C TRP A 239 10.85 24.18 -4.69
N ALA A 240 10.56 24.06 -6.00
CA ALA A 240 9.41 23.31 -6.50
C ALA A 240 9.47 21.83 -6.06
N ALA A 241 10.66 21.22 -6.12
CA ALA A 241 10.86 19.84 -5.67
C ALA A 241 10.62 19.69 -4.15
N LEU A 242 11.16 20.58 -3.35
CA LEU A 242 10.96 20.58 -1.89
C LEU A 242 9.49 20.82 -1.51
N ASP A 243 8.83 21.78 -2.16
CA ASP A 243 7.41 22.12 -1.87
C ASP A 243 6.49 20.95 -2.24
N ALA A 244 6.75 20.27 -3.36
CA ALA A 244 6.02 19.08 -3.74
C ALA A 244 6.24 17.90 -2.77
N ALA A 245 7.47 17.70 -2.27
CA ALA A 245 7.78 16.69 -1.26
C ALA A 245 7.08 16.97 0.08
N HIS A 246 6.80 18.22 0.42
CA HIS A 246 6.06 18.59 1.63
C HIS A 246 4.64 18.00 1.67
N ASP A 247 4.00 17.74 0.51
CA ASP A 247 2.69 17.09 0.47
C ASP A 247 2.77 15.66 1.04
N ASP A 248 3.79 14.89 0.67
CA ASP A 248 4.01 13.55 1.17
C ASP A 248 4.51 13.55 2.62
N PHE A 249 5.44 14.44 2.94
CA PHE A 249 5.99 14.58 4.30
C PHE A 249 4.94 14.97 5.34
N THR A 250 3.88 15.68 4.97
CA THR A 250 2.81 16.07 5.90
C THR A 250 2.23 14.87 6.62
N PHE A 251 1.96 13.78 5.91
CA PHE A 251 1.37 12.57 6.49
C PHE A 251 2.33 11.90 7.47
N GLY A 252 3.59 11.72 7.08
CA GLY A 252 4.61 11.18 7.97
C GLY A 252 4.89 12.07 9.19
N ASP A 253 4.91 13.39 9.02
CA ASP A 253 5.10 14.33 10.14
C ASP A 253 3.98 14.21 11.17
N VAL A 254 2.72 14.10 10.73
CA VAL A 254 1.59 13.93 11.66
C VAL A 254 1.66 12.58 12.36
N HIS A 255 1.92 11.49 11.63
CA HIS A 255 2.02 10.15 12.22
C HIS A 255 3.20 10.01 13.20
N CYS A 256 4.32 10.69 12.94
CA CYS A 256 5.53 10.55 13.76
C CYS A 256 5.68 11.60 14.85
N ARG A 257 5.09 12.80 14.67
CA ARG A 257 5.23 13.95 15.58
C ARG A 257 3.94 14.35 16.28
N GLY A 258 2.78 13.86 15.80
CA GLY A 258 1.46 14.13 16.36
C GLY A 258 0.96 15.55 16.16
N THR A 259 1.53 16.30 15.21
CA THR A 259 1.16 17.69 14.93
C THR A 259 1.32 18.04 13.46
N TYR A 260 0.47 18.96 12.96
CA TYR A 260 0.59 19.47 11.60
C TYR A 260 1.85 20.37 11.45
N PRO A 261 2.65 20.16 10.39
CA PRO A 261 3.80 21.00 10.11
C PRO A 261 3.39 22.39 9.64
N GLY A 262 4.27 23.39 9.89
CA GLY A 262 3.99 24.79 9.58
C GLY A 262 3.75 25.08 8.10
N TYR A 263 4.44 24.36 7.20
CA TYR A 263 4.25 24.50 5.75
C TYR A 263 2.86 24.02 5.30
N PHE A 264 2.31 22.96 5.89
CA PHE A 264 0.95 22.48 5.62
C PHE A 264 -0.09 23.51 6.08
N LEU A 265 0.04 24.01 7.31
CA LEU A 265 -0.87 25.06 7.83
C LEU A 265 -0.81 26.36 7.01
N ARG A 266 0.36 26.68 6.45
CA ARG A 266 0.51 27.80 5.51
C ARG A 266 -0.25 27.54 4.22
N LYS A 267 -0.09 26.34 3.62
CA LYS A 267 -0.79 25.92 2.39
C LYS A 267 -2.30 26.04 2.54
N LEU A 268 -2.84 25.56 3.66
CA LEU A 268 -4.29 25.68 3.97
C LEU A 268 -4.73 27.15 4.03
N ARG A 269 -4.01 28.00 4.77
CA ARG A 269 -4.34 29.42 4.87
C ARG A 269 -4.32 30.13 3.52
N GLU A 270 -3.31 29.88 2.69
CA GLU A 270 -3.18 30.45 1.35
C GLU A 270 -4.30 29.96 0.41
N ALA A 271 -4.80 28.73 0.60
CA ALA A 271 -5.94 28.17 -0.14
C ALA A 271 -7.30 28.59 0.44
N GLY A 272 -7.36 29.32 1.57
CA GLY A 272 -8.61 29.66 2.24
C GLY A 272 -9.34 28.46 2.86
N ILE A 273 -8.60 27.41 3.23
CA ILE A 273 -9.13 26.18 3.81
C ILE A 273 -9.05 26.24 5.33
N GLU A 274 -10.17 26.01 6.01
CA GLU A 274 -10.26 25.93 7.46
C GLU A 274 -10.69 24.52 7.88
N LEU A 275 -9.82 23.81 8.60
CA LEU A 275 -10.12 22.47 9.12
C LEU A 275 -10.86 22.57 10.45
N ASP A 276 -11.91 21.78 10.60
CA ASP A 276 -12.56 21.55 11.90
C ASP A 276 -11.71 20.58 12.73
N ILE A 277 -10.77 21.15 13.47
CA ILE A 277 -9.85 20.41 14.35
C ILE A 277 -10.26 20.66 15.80
N THR A 278 -10.83 19.66 16.46
CA THR A 278 -11.21 19.74 17.87
C THR A 278 -9.98 19.67 18.78
N GLU A 279 -10.15 20.06 20.04
CA GLU A 279 -9.08 19.89 21.06
C GLU A 279 -8.79 18.40 21.30
N GLN A 280 -9.83 17.55 21.23
CA GLN A 280 -9.67 16.11 21.35
C GLN A 280 -8.82 15.54 20.18
N ASP A 281 -9.00 16.04 18.96
CA ASP A 281 -8.16 15.60 17.81
C ASP A 281 -6.68 15.93 18.04
N ARG A 282 -6.39 17.09 18.62
CA ARG A 282 -5.00 17.47 18.97
C ARG A 282 -4.38 16.53 20.01
N ILE A 283 -5.18 16.03 20.93
CA ILE A 283 -4.78 15.02 21.93
C ILE A 283 -4.57 13.68 21.24
N ASP A 284 -5.54 13.25 20.44
CA ASP A 284 -5.54 11.95 19.76
C ASP A 284 -4.37 11.80 18.80
N LEU A 285 -4.06 12.83 18.01
CA LEU A 285 -2.93 12.83 17.08
C LEU A 285 -1.57 12.55 17.74
N ARG A 286 -1.44 12.73 19.06
CA ARG A 286 -0.21 12.41 19.81
C ARG A 286 0.05 10.91 19.98
N ASN A 287 -0.91 10.06 19.63
CA ASN A 287 -0.69 8.62 19.56
C ASN A 287 0.05 8.29 18.25
N THR A 288 1.36 8.44 18.28
CA THR A 288 2.23 8.28 17.11
C THR A 288 2.53 6.81 16.82
N VAL A 289 2.83 6.51 15.56
CA VAL A 289 3.16 5.16 15.09
C VAL A 289 4.50 4.65 15.62
N ASP A 290 4.69 3.32 15.63
CA ASP A 290 5.95 2.69 16.07
C ASP A 290 7.00 2.68 14.96
N PHE A 291 6.60 2.55 13.71
CA PHE A 291 7.47 2.51 12.54
C PHE A 291 6.82 3.23 11.35
N VAL A 292 7.62 3.59 10.36
CA VAL A 292 7.15 4.17 9.09
C VAL A 292 7.29 3.12 8.00
N SER A 293 6.22 2.85 7.27
CA SER A 293 6.27 2.02 6.09
C SER A 293 5.89 2.80 4.83
N PHE A 294 6.33 2.32 3.70
CA PHE A 294 6.07 2.99 2.44
C PHE A 294 6.11 2.05 1.24
N SER A 295 5.45 2.48 0.16
CA SER A 295 5.62 1.94 -1.19
C SER A 295 6.66 2.77 -1.95
N TYR A 296 7.43 2.10 -2.81
CA TYR A 296 8.37 2.75 -3.70
C TYR A 296 8.34 2.11 -5.09
N TYR A 297 8.03 2.90 -6.10
CA TYR A 297 7.98 2.40 -7.48
C TYR A 297 8.76 3.24 -8.47
N MET A 298 8.87 4.54 -8.25
CA MET A 298 9.45 5.50 -9.18
C MET A 298 9.83 6.82 -8.51
N SER A 299 10.59 7.62 -9.21
CA SER A 299 10.87 9.02 -8.89
C SER A 299 10.41 9.92 -10.04
N VAL A 300 10.34 11.24 -9.78
CA VAL A 300 9.99 12.25 -10.77
C VAL A 300 10.86 13.50 -10.57
N CYS A 301 10.89 14.36 -11.59
CA CYS A 301 11.42 15.72 -11.44
C CYS A 301 10.29 16.73 -11.22
N GLU A 302 10.62 17.84 -10.57
CA GLU A 302 9.76 19.01 -10.46
C GLU A 302 10.46 20.24 -11.06
N SER A 303 9.65 21.11 -11.68
CA SER A 303 10.12 22.35 -12.26
C SER A 303 9.15 23.49 -12.01
N ALA A 304 9.67 24.67 -11.78
CA ALA A 304 8.87 25.88 -11.63
C ALA A 304 8.17 26.32 -12.94
N THR A 305 8.66 25.85 -14.08
CA THR A 305 8.20 26.31 -15.40
C THR A 305 7.74 25.20 -16.33
N ASP A 306 8.30 23.99 -16.22
CA ASP A 306 7.91 22.84 -17.05
C ASP A 306 6.84 22.01 -16.33
N THR A 307 5.68 21.86 -16.97
CA THR A 307 4.54 21.07 -16.47
C THR A 307 4.27 19.83 -17.32
N THR A 308 5.23 19.45 -18.16
CA THR A 308 5.13 18.26 -19.01
C THR A 308 4.99 17.01 -18.16
N ARG A 309 3.97 16.19 -18.44
CA ARG A 309 3.75 14.92 -17.73
C ARG A 309 4.16 13.75 -18.61
N GLY A 310 4.86 12.78 -18.02
CA GLY A 310 5.22 11.54 -18.70
C GLY A 310 4.05 10.56 -18.83
N PRO A 311 4.12 9.61 -19.76
CA PRO A 311 3.20 8.50 -19.83
C PRO A 311 3.19 7.71 -18.49
N GLY A 312 2.00 7.31 -18.02
CA GLY A 312 1.85 6.53 -16.79
C GLY A 312 2.07 7.30 -15.49
N ASN A 313 2.47 8.57 -15.54
CA ASN A 313 2.60 9.42 -14.36
C ASN A 313 1.22 9.96 -13.91
N LEU A 314 0.53 9.20 -13.08
CA LEU A 314 -0.80 9.54 -12.56
C LEU A 314 -0.75 10.59 -11.44
N ILE A 315 0.41 10.79 -10.79
CA ILE A 315 0.54 11.55 -9.55
C ILE A 315 1.19 12.93 -9.78
N GLY A 316 1.73 13.18 -10.95
CA GLY A 316 2.38 14.46 -11.30
C GLY A 316 3.89 14.36 -11.41
N GLY A 317 4.53 15.50 -11.65
CA GLY A 317 5.96 15.62 -11.88
C GLY A 317 6.37 15.50 -13.36
N VAL A 318 7.58 15.95 -13.66
CA VAL A 318 8.22 15.90 -14.99
C VAL A 318 9.06 14.63 -15.08
N PRO A 319 9.09 13.91 -16.22
CA PRO A 319 9.99 12.77 -16.36
C PRO A 319 11.46 13.17 -16.16
N ASN A 320 12.19 12.36 -15.38
CA ASN A 320 13.63 12.54 -15.24
C ASN A 320 14.33 12.16 -16.56
N PRO A 321 15.06 13.08 -17.22
CA PRO A 321 15.64 12.82 -18.52
C PRO A 321 16.78 11.79 -18.51
N THR A 322 17.25 11.37 -17.35
CA THR A 322 18.37 10.45 -17.19
C THR A 322 17.95 9.01 -16.87
N LEU A 323 16.65 8.78 -16.62
CA LEU A 323 16.14 7.46 -16.22
C LEU A 323 15.35 6.76 -17.33
N ALA A 324 15.53 5.45 -17.41
CA ALA A 324 14.67 4.60 -18.21
C ALA A 324 13.29 4.43 -17.55
N ALA A 325 12.29 4.06 -18.34
CA ALA A 325 10.93 3.82 -17.86
C ALA A 325 10.47 2.39 -18.14
N SER A 326 9.58 1.86 -17.29
CA SER A 326 8.89 0.60 -17.50
C SER A 326 7.89 0.69 -18.68
N GLN A 327 7.29 -0.45 -19.04
CA GLN A 327 6.24 -0.51 -20.07
C GLN A 327 4.99 0.35 -19.74
N TRP A 328 4.80 0.69 -18.47
CA TRP A 328 3.73 1.59 -17.99
C TRP A 328 4.20 3.03 -17.73
N GLY A 329 5.41 3.39 -18.22
CA GLY A 329 5.94 4.74 -18.12
C GLY A 329 6.49 5.12 -16.74
N TRP A 330 6.62 4.19 -15.81
CA TRP A 330 7.19 4.43 -14.49
C TRP A 330 8.71 4.40 -14.57
N GLN A 331 9.36 5.46 -14.10
CA GLN A 331 10.80 5.59 -14.19
C GLN A 331 11.50 4.66 -13.18
N ILE A 332 12.49 3.92 -13.65
CA ILE A 332 13.24 2.94 -12.87
C ILE A 332 14.39 3.67 -12.19
N ASP A 333 14.34 3.76 -10.86
CA ASP A 333 15.32 4.51 -10.07
C ASP A 333 15.69 3.76 -8.78
N PRO A 334 16.65 2.83 -8.84
CA PRO A 334 17.11 2.14 -7.63
C PRO A 334 17.74 3.07 -6.60
N VAL A 335 18.47 4.09 -7.01
CA VAL A 335 19.13 5.06 -6.12
C VAL A 335 18.11 5.91 -5.37
N GLY A 336 16.98 6.21 -6.00
CA GLY A 336 15.87 6.91 -5.37
C GLY A 336 15.32 6.19 -4.14
N LEU A 337 15.35 4.84 -4.12
CA LEU A 337 14.98 4.07 -2.94
C LEU A 337 15.94 4.32 -1.77
N ARG A 338 17.27 4.38 -2.03
CA ARG A 338 18.26 4.73 -1.00
C ARG A 338 18.08 6.16 -0.49
N ILE A 339 17.77 7.09 -1.39
CA ILE A 339 17.52 8.50 -1.05
C ILE A 339 16.32 8.59 -0.10
N ILE A 340 15.17 8.00 -0.43
CA ILE A 340 13.97 8.01 0.42
C ILE A 340 14.23 7.36 1.78
N LEU A 341 14.95 6.25 1.81
CA LEU A 341 15.30 5.59 3.07
C LEU A 341 16.09 6.52 3.98
N ASN A 342 17.10 7.23 3.45
CA ASN A 342 17.88 8.19 4.23
C ASN A 342 17.03 9.42 4.64
N GLU A 343 16.24 9.99 3.71
CA GLU A 343 15.38 11.14 4.00
C GLU A 343 14.36 10.83 5.11
N TYR A 344 13.71 9.68 5.06
CA TYR A 344 12.71 9.29 6.04
C TYR A 344 13.34 8.99 7.39
N TRP A 345 14.49 8.30 7.38
CA TRP A 345 15.26 8.05 8.60
C TRP A 345 15.72 9.35 9.26
N ASP A 346 16.34 10.24 8.51
CA ASP A 346 16.82 11.53 9.03
C ASP A 346 15.68 12.39 9.56
N ARG A 347 14.51 12.35 8.90
CA ARG A 347 13.36 13.16 9.25
C ARG A 347 12.61 12.66 10.48
N TRP A 348 12.39 11.36 10.61
CA TRP A 348 11.49 10.82 11.62
C TRP A 348 12.17 9.96 12.69
N GLN A 349 13.35 9.44 12.46
CA GLN A 349 14.13 8.61 13.40
C GLN A 349 13.29 7.46 13.98
N LYS A 350 12.48 6.81 13.11
CA LYS A 350 11.70 5.62 13.41
C LYS A 350 12.12 4.49 12.45
N PRO A 351 12.10 3.23 12.89
CA PRO A 351 12.37 2.11 12.00
C PRO A 351 11.53 2.18 10.73
N LEU A 352 12.13 1.84 9.58
CA LEU A 352 11.49 1.89 8.27
C LEU A 352 11.12 0.48 7.79
N PHE A 353 10.06 0.36 7.01
CA PHE A 353 9.69 -0.89 6.37
C PHE A 353 9.28 -0.63 4.92
N ILE A 354 10.01 -1.20 3.95
CA ILE A 354 9.60 -1.16 2.55
C ILE A 354 8.51 -2.22 2.37
N VAL A 355 7.24 -1.81 2.33
CA VAL A 355 6.12 -2.75 2.29
C VAL A 355 5.55 -2.95 0.88
N GLU A 356 6.00 -2.15 -0.09
CA GLU A 356 5.75 -2.35 -1.51
C GLU A 356 6.92 -1.83 -2.35
N ASN A 357 7.41 -2.68 -3.24
CA ASN A 357 8.29 -2.33 -4.36
C ASN A 357 8.18 -3.43 -5.41
N GLY A 358 8.20 -3.10 -6.68
CA GLY A 358 8.11 -4.10 -7.73
C GLY A 358 7.98 -3.48 -9.12
N LEU A 359 8.12 -4.31 -10.14
CA LEU A 359 8.03 -3.94 -11.55
C LEU A 359 6.81 -4.58 -12.19
N GLY A 360 5.85 -3.76 -12.61
CA GLY A 360 4.77 -4.21 -13.49
C GLY A 360 5.31 -4.42 -14.91
N ALA A 361 5.13 -5.62 -15.45
CA ALA A 361 5.60 -5.99 -16.78
C ALA A 361 4.64 -6.99 -17.44
N ARG A 362 4.67 -7.05 -18.77
CA ARG A 362 3.98 -8.09 -19.53
C ARG A 362 4.84 -9.34 -19.55
N ASP A 363 4.29 -10.40 -19.01
CA ASP A 363 4.95 -11.69 -18.93
C ASP A 363 4.36 -12.65 -19.98
N GLU A 364 5.20 -13.48 -20.57
CA GLU A 364 4.80 -14.54 -21.48
C GLU A 364 5.09 -15.89 -20.84
N LEU A 365 4.05 -16.72 -20.69
CA LEU A 365 4.15 -18.07 -20.14
C LEU A 365 4.58 -19.02 -21.25
N VAL A 366 5.79 -19.59 -21.16
CA VAL A 366 6.35 -20.56 -22.11
C VAL A 366 6.80 -21.79 -21.35
N ASP A 367 6.38 -22.97 -21.77
CA ASP A 367 6.73 -24.24 -21.15
C ASP A 367 6.53 -24.30 -19.62
N GLY A 368 5.46 -23.63 -19.14
CA GLY A 368 5.07 -23.63 -17.73
C GLY A 368 5.90 -22.69 -16.83
N THR A 369 6.66 -21.77 -17.41
CA THR A 369 7.40 -20.74 -16.67
C THR A 369 7.46 -19.41 -17.42
N VAL A 370 7.96 -18.37 -16.76
CA VAL A 370 8.26 -17.06 -17.37
C VAL A 370 9.75 -16.75 -17.17
N ALA A 371 10.44 -16.41 -18.24
CA ALA A 371 11.85 -15.98 -18.22
C ALA A 371 11.90 -14.46 -17.95
N ASP A 372 11.73 -14.05 -16.70
CA ASP A 372 11.62 -12.66 -16.29
C ASP A 372 12.93 -12.07 -15.72
N ASP A 373 14.02 -12.20 -16.47
CA ASP A 373 15.34 -11.63 -16.12
C ASP A 373 15.30 -10.13 -15.86
N TYR A 374 14.45 -9.39 -16.60
CA TYR A 374 14.22 -7.96 -16.38
C TYR A 374 13.68 -7.65 -14.97
N ARG A 375 12.84 -8.54 -14.40
CA ARG A 375 12.35 -8.41 -13.01
C ARG A 375 13.45 -8.68 -12.02
N ILE A 376 14.25 -9.73 -12.28
CA ILE A 376 15.43 -10.06 -11.45
C ILE A 376 16.39 -8.88 -11.40
N SER A 377 16.73 -8.28 -12.56
CA SER A 377 17.60 -7.10 -12.61
C SER A 377 17.04 -5.93 -11.83
N TYR A 378 15.76 -5.58 -12.05
CA TYR A 378 15.09 -4.51 -11.32
C TYR A 378 15.13 -4.71 -9.81
N MET A 379 14.76 -5.92 -9.35
CA MET A 379 14.73 -6.26 -7.93
C MET A 379 16.13 -6.26 -7.30
N ASN A 380 17.13 -6.83 -8.01
CA ASN A 380 18.51 -6.83 -7.55
C ASN A 380 19.01 -5.41 -7.33
N ASP A 381 18.84 -4.54 -8.32
CA ASP A 381 19.34 -3.18 -8.27
C ASP A 381 18.72 -2.37 -7.12
N HIS A 382 17.42 -2.55 -6.86
CA HIS A 382 16.74 -1.91 -5.73
C HIS A 382 17.20 -2.49 -4.38
N LEU A 383 17.32 -3.83 -4.27
CA LEU A 383 17.73 -4.47 -3.01
C LEU A 383 19.20 -4.16 -2.66
N VAL A 384 20.07 -4.00 -3.65
CA VAL A 384 21.42 -3.46 -3.45
C VAL A 384 21.38 -2.09 -2.77
N GLN A 385 20.49 -1.21 -3.21
CA GLN A 385 20.34 0.12 -2.61
C GLN A 385 19.76 0.08 -1.19
N VAL A 386 18.92 -0.91 -0.87
CA VAL A 386 18.51 -1.15 0.53
C VAL A 386 19.70 -1.53 1.40
N GLY A 387 20.58 -2.42 0.90
CA GLY A 387 21.82 -2.80 1.58
C GLY A 387 22.79 -1.62 1.80
N GLU A 388 22.85 -0.70 0.84
CA GLU A 388 23.61 0.55 0.96
C GLU A 388 23.00 1.48 2.02
N ALA A 389 21.66 1.63 2.06
CA ALA A 389 20.99 2.44 3.09
C ALA A 389 21.20 1.88 4.50
N LEU A 390 21.18 0.55 4.67
CA LEU A 390 21.56 -0.10 5.94
C LEU A 390 23.01 0.25 6.33
N SER A 391 23.92 0.31 5.35
CA SER A 391 25.32 0.72 5.56
C SER A 391 25.46 2.20 5.89
N ASP A 392 24.53 3.05 5.43
CA ASP A 392 24.43 4.48 5.80
C ASP A 392 23.92 4.66 7.26
N GLY A 393 23.44 3.59 7.91
CA GLY A 393 22.96 3.61 9.29
C GLY A 393 21.43 3.71 9.41
N VAL A 394 20.69 3.54 8.32
CA VAL A 394 19.23 3.49 8.33
C VAL A 394 18.74 2.19 8.96
N GLU A 395 17.80 2.27 9.90
CA GLU A 395 17.15 1.09 10.48
C GLU A 395 15.99 0.63 9.58
N VAL A 396 16.13 -0.53 8.94
CA VAL A 396 15.11 -1.13 8.08
C VAL A 396 14.69 -2.48 8.64
N LEU A 397 13.40 -2.63 8.93
CA LEU A 397 12.81 -3.86 9.52
C LEU A 397 12.69 -4.98 8.50
N GLY A 398 12.38 -4.65 7.24
CA GLY A 398 12.13 -5.64 6.21
C GLY A 398 11.79 -5.06 4.85
N TYR A 399 11.53 -5.97 3.94
CA TYR A 399 11.17 -5.70 2.56
C TYR A 399 10.11 -6.68 2.09
N THR A 400 8.99 -6.18 1.57
CA THR A 400 7.98 -6.99 0.91
C THR A 400 7.80 -6.53 -0.54
N SER A 401 7.99 -7.48 -1.47
CA SER A 401 7.74 -7.22 -2.89
C SER A 401 6.25 -7.08 -3.15
N TRP A 402 5.86 -6.03 -3.86
CA TRP A 402 4.47 -5.84 -4.25
C TRP A 402 4.01 -6.87 -5.28
N GLY A 403 2.81 -7.41 -5.04
CA GLY A 403 2.22 -8.36 -5.95
C GLY A 403 3.07 -9.62 -6.12
N CYS A 404 3.58 -10.19 -5.02
CA CYS A 404 4.47 -11.38 -5.04
C CYS A 404 3.88 -12.57 -5.81
N ILE A 405 2.58 -12.61 -6.00
CA ILE A 405 1.80 -13.39 -6.95
C ILE A 405 1.07 -12.41 -7.88
N ASP A 406 0.91 -12.75 -9.16
CA ASP A 406 0.21 -11.89 -10.11
C ASP A 406 -1.20 -11.57 -9.61
N LEU A 407 -1.59 -10.32 -9.70
CA LEU A 407 -2.84 -9.79 -9.17
C LEU A 407 -3.47 -8.77 -10.13
N VAL A 408 -4.73 -8.43 -9.90
CA VAL A 408 -5.42 -7.41 -10.66
C VAL A 408 -4.83 -6.04 -10.35
N SER A 409 -4.41 -5.29 -11.36
CA SER A 409 -3.82 -3.96 -11.21
C SER A 409 -4.81 -2.99 -10.54
N MET A 410 -4.35 -2.21 -9.54
CA MET A 410 -5.18 -1.21 -8.88
C MET A 410 -5.53 -0.06 -9.83
N SER A 411 -4.55 0.43 -10.59
CA SER A 411 -4.73 1.62 -11.42
C SER A 411 -5.62 1.40 -12.63
N THR A 412 -5.52 0.24 -13.28
CA THR A 412 -6.13 -0.05 -14.59
C THR A 412 -7.07 -1.25 -14.58
N ALA A 413 -7.17 -1.99 -13.47
CA ALA A 413 -7.97 -3.20 -13.30
C ALA A 413 -7.65 -4.30 -14.34
N GLU A 414 -6.39 -4.41 -14.77
CA GLU A 414 -5.92 -5.42 -15.73
C GLU A 414 -5.01 -6.46 -15.07
N MET A 415 -4.95 -7.68 -15.63
CA MET A 415 -4.03 -8.75 -15.23
C MET A 415 -2.71 -8.72 -15.99
N SER A 416 -2.68 -8.11 -17.16
CA SER A 416 -1.48 -8.04 -18.03
C SER A 416 -0.35 -7.22 -17.42
N LYS A 417 -0.64 -6.35 -16.45
CA LYS A 417 0.37 -5.65 -15.63
C LYS A 417 0.83 -6.53 -14.47
N ARG A 418 1.72 -7.46 -14.76
CA ARG A 418 2.14 -8.51 -13.84
C ARG A 418 3.33 -8.09 -12.98
N TYR A 419 3.25 -8.34 -11.68
CA TYR A 419 4.29 -8.01 -10.70
C TYR A 419 4.96 -9.25 -10.11
N GLY A 420 4.25 -10.39 -10.13
CA GLY A 420 4.53 -11.57 -9.31
C GLY A 420 5.79 -12.33 -9.66
N PHE A 421 6.29 -13.04 -8.67
CA PHE A 421 7.20 -14.17 -8.83
C PHE A 421 6.45 -15.44 -9.25
N ILE A 422 5.13 -15.42 -9.04
CA ILE A 422 4.21 -16.50 -9.39
C ILE A 422 3.24 -15.95 -10.44
N TYR A 423 3.26 -16.57 -11.62
CA TYR A 423 2.32 -16.29 -12.69
C TYR A 423 0.96 -16.91 -12.37
N VAL A 424 -0.10 -16.15 -12.55
CA VAL A 424 -1.47 -16.65 -12.48
C VAL A 424 -2.05 -16.66 -13.89
N ASP A 425 -2.54 -17.81 -14.35
CA ASP A 425 -3.15 -17.95 -15.66
C ASP A 425 -4.55 -17.31 -15.67
N ARG A 426 -4.56 -15.99 -15.82
CA ARG A 426 -5.75 -15.15 -15.99
C ARG A 426 -5.43 -14.00 -16.93
N ASN A 427 -6.36 -13.72 -17.85
CA ASN A 427 -6.26 -12.67 -18.85
C ASN A 427 -7.14 -11.47 -18.50
N ASP A 428 -6.96 -10.37 -19.23
CA ASP A 428 -7.72 -9.12 -19.03
C ASP A 428 -9.21 -9.25 -19.38
N ASP A 429 -9.59 -10.25 -20.16
CA ASP A 429 -11.00 -10.59 -20.45
C ASP A 429 -11.64 -11.54 -19.42
N GLY A 430 -10.90 -11.87 -18.35
CA GLY A 430 -11.33 -12.81 -17.32
C GLY A 430 -11.15 -14.28 -17.64
N SER A 431 -10.70 -14.63 -18.85
CA SER A 431 -10.38 -16.01 -19.21
C SER A 431 -9.10 -16.51 -18.55
N GLY A 432 -8.91 -17.82 -18.53
CA GLY A 432 -7.77 -18.50 -17.93
C GLY A 432 -8.19 -19.59 -16.97
N THR A 433 -7.23 -20.35 -16.48
CA THR A 433 -7.46 -21.51 -15.59
C THR A 433 -7.24 -21.19 -14.11
N LEU A 434 -6.75 -20.00 -13.80
CA LEU A 434 -6.27 -19.60 -12.48
C LEU A 434 -5.15 -20.50 -11.93
N GLN A 435 -4.45 -21.26 -12.77
CA GLN A 435 -3.30 -22.04 -12.33
C GLN A 435 -2.11 -21.16 -12.00
N ARG A 436 -1.29 -21.60 -11.05
CA ARG A 436 -0.10 -20.92 -10.58
C ARG A 436 1.15 -21.53 -11.18
N TYR A 437 2.04 -20.69 -11.73
CA TYR A 437 3.32 -21.13 -12.29
C TYR A 437 4.47 -20.29 -11.71
N ARG A 438 5.55 -20.98 -11.29
CA ARG A 438 6.74 -20.29 -10.79
C ARG A 438 7.48 -19.65 -11.94
N LYS A 439 7.76 -18.34 -11.83
CA LYS A 439 8.61 -17.62 -12.78
C LYS A 439 10.10 -17.87 -12.46
N LYS A 440 11.02 -17.45 -13.31
CA LYS A 440 12.44 -17.50 -13.05
C LYS A 440 12.82 -16.71 -11.80
N SER A 441 12.22 -15.55 -11.61
CA SER A 441 12.39 -14.69 -10.44
C SER A 441 11.97 -15.34 -9.11
N PHE A 442 11.07 -16.34 -9.12
CA PHE A 442 10.70 -17.11 -7.93
C PHE A 442 11.90 -17.77 -7.28
N TYR A 443 12.72 -18.46 -8.08
CA TYR A 443 13.90 -19.17 -7.59
C TYR A 443 15.00 -18.20 -7.20
N TRP A 444 15.19 -17.13 -7.96
CA TRP A 444 16.13 -16.09 -7.61
C TRP A 444 15.82 -15.43 -6.26
N TYR A 445 14.54 -15.05 -6.02
CA TYR A 445 14.15 -14.41 -4.76
C TYR A 445 14.21 -15.38 -3.59
N LYS A 446 13.91 -16.67 -3.81
CA LYS A 446 14.16 -17.74 -2.83
C LYS A 446 15.63 -17.78 -2.39
N ASP A 447 16.57 -17.69 -3.33
CA ASP A 447 18.00 -17.67 -3.03
C ASP A 447 18.42 -16.39 -2.29
N VAL A 448 17.86 -15.24 -2.64
CA VAL A 448 18.07 -13.98 -1.91
C VAL A 448 17.63 -14.10 -0.45
N ILE A 449 16.44 -14.63 -0.20
CA ILE A 449 15.91 -14.83 1.16
C ILE A 449 16.78 -15.84 1.92
N ALA A 450 17.09 -16.98 1.32
CA ALA A 450 17.88 -18.04 1.96
C ALA A 450 19.29 -17.58 2.35
N SER A 451 19.89 -16.71 1.55
CA SER A 451 21.22 -16.13 1.79
C SER A 451 21.21 -14.86 2.64
N ASN A 452 20.03 -14.39 3.08
CA ASN A 452 19.85 -13.07 3.72
C ASN A 452 20.51 -11.95 2.91
N GLY A 453 20.26 -11.94 1.59
CA GLY A 453 20.77 -10.92 0.67
C GLY A 453 22.23 -11.10 0.21
N ALA A 454 22.95 -12.14 0.64
CA ALA A 454 24.36 -12.33 0.26
C ALA A 454 24.56 -12.66 -1.24
N THR A 455 23.52 -13.10 -1.94
CA THR A 455 23.56 -13.38 -3.38
C THR A 455 23.31 -12.16 -4.27
N LEU A 456 22.94 -11.01 -3.67
CA LEU A 456 22.79 -9.76 -4.41
C LEU A 456 24.13 -9.30 -5.01
N THR A 457 24.09 -8.85 -6.24
CA THR A 457 25.27 -8.40 -7.00
C THR A 457 25.20 -6.91 -7.24
N PRO A 458 26.19 -6.11 -6.76
CA PRO A 458 26.30 -4.68 -6.99
C PRO A 458 26.40 -4.28 -8.47
#